data_ee619810663f834852deaeeff0783470
#
_entry.id   ee619810663f834852deaeeff0783470
#
_cell.length_a   1.000
_cell.length_b   1.000
_cell.length_c   1.000
_cell.angle_alpha   90.00
_cell.angle_beta   90.00
_cell.angle_gamma   90.00
#
_symmetry.space_group_name_H-M   'P 1'
#
loop_
_entity.id
_entity.type
_entity.pdbx_description
1 polymer ?
#
loop_
_entity_poly.entity_id
_entity_poly.type
_entity_poly.pdbx_seq_one_letter_code
_entity_poly.pdbx_strand_id
1 'polypeptide(L)'
;MIGLMQDQPLLISSLIEFASRHHGDGEIVSRRVEGDIHRYTYRDVAARSRQVANALDGLQLGFGDRVATLAWNGYRHLELYFGVSGTGRVLHTLNPRLSPDQIAWIANHAQDQVLCFDLSFLPIVQALQGKATTIRHYVALCDADRLPADSGIPGLIDYEGWIGAHRAAYAWPEFDERSASSLCYTSGTTGNPKGVLYSHRSTILHAYAGALPDVLGMSARESVLPVVPMFHVNAWGLPYAAAMTGAKMVFPGPAMDGKSIFELIESEQVSFAAGVPTVWQMLLGHMQANGLRFSTLKRTVIGGSACPPAMITRFNDDYGVEVLHAWGMTEMSPVGTVCTLKNKHLAMTADDKMKVRLKQGRGIYGVDMKIVDADGNELPWDGKSFGDLLVKGPWIISDYFNSDGASPLVGGWFPTGDVATIDPDGYMQITDRSKDVIKSGGEWISSIDVENIAVAHPSVAMAACVGVKHPKWDERPILVVVKKPGAEISREALIGFYHGKIAKWQIPDDVVFVDAIPLGGTGKMQKTKLRAMLADYVLPGD
;
A
#
# COMPACT_ATOMS: atom_id res chain seq x y z
N MET A 1 -19.53 0.51 -35.88
CA MET A 1 -18.26 0.46 -36.66
C MET A 1 -17.13 0.34 -35.67
N ILE A 2 -16.24 -0.65 -35.82
CA ILE A 2 -15.05 -0.82 -34.96
C ILE A 2 -13.95 0.14 -35.49
N GLY A 3 -13.16 0.74 -34.61
CA GLY A 3 -12.01 1.56 -34.97
C GLY A 3 -10.95 0.75 -35.73
N LEU A 4 -10.16 1.41 -36.58
CA LEU A 4 -9.16 0.76 -37.45
C LEU A 4 -7.71 0.93 -36.92
N MET A 5 -7.55 0.94 -35.58
CA MET A 5 -6.23 0.93 -34.95
C MET A 5 -5.76 -0.51 -34.77
N GLN A 6 -4.44 -0.69 -34.63
CA GLN A 6 -3.87 -2.02 -34.35
C GLN A 6 -4.39 -2.54 -33.02
N ASP A 7 -4.79 -3.82 -33.00
CA ASP A 7 -5.24 -4.52 -31.80
C ASP A 7 -4.03 -5.21 -31.13
N GLN A 8 -3.22 -4.39 -30.44
CA GLN A 8 -2.04 -4.87 -29.71
C GLN A 8 -2.38 -4.96 -28.21
N PRO A 9 -2.24 -6.15 -27.60
CA PRO A 9 -2.63 -6.34 -26.20
C PRO A 9 -1.70 -5.60 -25.23
N LEU A 10 -2.27 -5.04 -24.16
CA LEU A 10 -1.54 -4.39 -23.09
C LEU A 10 -0.98 -5.44 -22.12
N LEU A 11 0.19 -5.98 -22.42
CA LEU A 11 0.87 -7.01 -21.62
C LEU A 11 2.02 -6.43 -20.80
N ILE A 12 2.19 -6.91 -19.57
CA ILE A 12 3.26 -6.46 -18.65
C ILE A 12 4.66 -6.69 -19.27
N SER A 13 4.86 -7.75 -20.07
CA SER A 13 6.10 -7.99 -20.82
C SER A 13 6.48 -6.81 -21.70
N SER A 14 5.52 -6.08 -22.27
CA SER A 14 5.78 -4.92 -23.11
C SER A 14 6.46 -3.77 -22.34
N LEU A 15 6.20 -3.63 -21.04
CA LEU A 15 6.81 -2.59 -20.19
C LEU A 15 8.32 -2.78 -20.07
N ILE A 16 8.76 -3.99 -19.75
CA ILE A 16 10.19 -4.25 -19.56
C ILE A 16 10.95 -4.27 -20.89
N GLU A 17 10.30 -4.70 -21.99
CA GLU A 17 10.87 -4.60 -23.33
C GLU A 17 11.04 -3.14 -23.76
N PHE A 18 10.02 -2.30 -23.49
CA PHE A 18 10.09 -0.87 -23.74
C PHE A 18 11.20 -0.22 -22.90
N ALA A 19 11.25 -0.47 -21.60
CA ALA A 19 12.27 0.07 -20.71
C ALA A 19 13.69 -0.34 -21.17
N SER A 20 13.90 -1.60 -21.52
CA SER A 20 15.18 -2.10 -22.01
C SER A 20 15.63 -1.42 -23.31
N ARG A 21 14.69 -1.13 -24.21
CA ARG A 21 14.97 -0.53 -25.52
C ARG A 21 15.20 0.97 -25.46
N HIS A 22 14.38 1.69 -24.69
CA HIS A 22 14.34 3.15 -24.68
C HIS A 22 15.01 3.79 -23.48
N HIS A 23 15.16 3.03 -22.38
CA HIS A 23 15.74 3.45 -21.10
C HIS A 23 16.73 2.41 -20.56
N GLY A 24 17.39 1.69 -21.48
CA GLY A 24 18.19 0.52 -21.14
C GLY A 24 19.39 0.79 -20.22
N ASP A 25 19.82 2.03 -20.10
CA ASP A 25 20.88 2.52 -19.20
C ASP A 25 20.33 3.09 -17.88
N GLY A 26 18.99 3.19 -17.75
CA GLY A 26 18.34 3.62 -16.50
C GLY A 26 18.67 2.67 -15.36
N GLU A 27 19.09 3.25 -14.23
CA GLU A 27 19.66 2.53 -13.09
C GLU A 27 18.57 1.90 -12.20
N ILE A 28 18.84 0.69 -11.73
CA ILE A 28 18.08 0.01 -10.67
C ILE A 28 19.06 -0.30 -9.55
N VAL A 29 18.80 0.24 -8.37
CA VAL A 29 19.63 0.09 -7.19
C VAL A 29 18.88 -0.68 -6.11
N SER A 30 19.52 -1.63 -5.48
CA SER A 30 18.92 -2.42 -4.41
C SER A 30 19.87 -2.57 -3.23
N ARG A 31 19.46 -2.19 -2.05
CA ARG A 31 20.07 -2.69 -0.83
C ARG A 31 19.62 -4.15 -0.66
N ARG A 32 20.58 -5.08 -0.76
CA ARG A 32 20.29 -6.51 -0.69
C ARG A 32 20.06 -6.98 0.74
N VAL A 33 19.42 -8.13 0.88
CA VAL A 33 19.31 -8.85 2.17
C VAL A 33 20.69 -9.24 2.71
N GLU A 34 21.65 -9.46 1.81
CA GLU A 34 23.06 -9.72 2.10
C GLU A 34 23.81 -8.52 2.70
N GLY A 35 23.23 -7.31 2.64
CA GLY A 35 23.72 -6.10 3.29
C GLY A 35 24.50 -5.15 2.39
N ASP A 36 24.85 -5.54 1.18
CA ASP A 36 25.53 -4.70 0.18
C ASP A 36 24.54 -4.00 -0.77
N ILE A 37 25.05 -3.19 -1.68
CA ILE A 37 24.28 -2.49 -2.71
C ILE A 37 24.51 -3.17 -4.07
N HIS A 38 23.46 -3.69 -4.66
CA HIS A 38 23.45 -4.17 -6.04
C HIS A 38 23.02 -3.04 -6.98
N ARG A 39 23.73 -2.88 -8.10
CA ARG A 39 23.45 -1.89 -9.15
C ARG A 39 23.46 -2.56 -10.51
N TYR A 40 22.43 -2.29 -11.29
CA TYR A 40 22.33 -2.72 -12.67
C TYR A 40 21.32 -1.83 -13.41
N THR A 41 20.93 -2.19 -14.63
CA THR A 41 20.14 -1.34 -15.51
C THR A 41 18.84 -2.03 -15.95
N TYR A 42 17.92 -1.27 -16.58
CA TYR A 42 16.72 -1.86 -17.20
C TYR A 42 17.04 -2.90 -18.26
N ARG A 43 18.18 -2.76 -18.96
CA ARG A 43 18.64 -3.80 -19.91
C ARG A 43 18.94 -5.11 -19.19
N ASP A 44 19.56 -5.02 -18.03
CA ASP A 44 19.86 -6.19 -17.21
C ASP A 44 18.60 -6.80 -16.62
N VAL A 45 17.66 -5.97 -16.10
CA VAL A 45 16.34 -6.45 -15.62
C VAL A 45 15.64 -7.24 -16.72
N ALA A 46 15.59 -6.72 -17.95
CA ALA A 46 14.93 -7.39 -19.07
C ALA A 46 15.62 -8.72 -19.43
N ALA A 47 16.94 -8.74 -19.45
CA ALA A 47 17.72 -9.96 -19.72
C ALA A 47 17.44 -11.03 -18.65
N ARG A 48 17.49 -10.65 -17.38
CA ARG A 48 17.28 -11.55 -16.23
C ARG A 48 15.80 -11.97 -16.08
N SER A 49 14.85 -11.09 -16.40
CA SER A 49 13.42 -11.48 -16.46
C SER A 49 13.17 -12.54 -17.54
N ARG A 50 13.87 -12.51 -18.69
CA ARG A 50 13.80 -13.56 -19.69
C ARG A 50 14.46 -14.86 -19.21
N GLN A 51 15.52 -14.78 -18.41
CA GLN A 51 16.09 -15.97 -17.74
C GLN A 51 15.10 -16.58 -16.76
N VAL A 52 14.39 -15.75 -15.95
CA VAL A 52 13.29 -16.20 -15.08
C VAL A 52 12.22 -16.93 -15.90
N ALA A 53 11.79 -16.35 -17.03
CA ALA A 53 10.79 -16.96 -17.90
C ALA A 53 11.21 -18.35 -18.39
N ASN A 54 12.45 -18.49 -18.91
CA ASN A 54 13.02 -19.79 -19.33
C ASN A 54 13.13 -20.78 -18.15
N ALA A 55 13.53 -20.30 -16.97
CA ALA A 55 13.64 -21.13 -15.77
C ALA A 55 12.28 -21.67 -15.30
N LEU A 56 11.23 -20.84 -15.35
CA LEU A 56 9.85 -21.24 -15.04
C LEU A 56 9.29 -22.26 -16.05
N ASP A 57 9.64 -22.13 -17.34
CA ASP A 57 9.24 -23.12 -18.36
C ASP A 57 9.80 -24.52 -18.03
N GLY A 58 10.99 -24.59 -17.42
CA GLY A 58 11.58 -25.82 -16.93
C GLY A 58 10.80 -26.51 -15.80
N LEU A 59 9.96 -25.76 -15.06
CA LEU A 59 9.15 -26.30 -13.97
C LEU A 59 7.80 -26.86 -14.40
N GLN A 60 7.51 -26.89 -15.70
CA GLN A 60 6.26 -27.42 -16.27
C GLN A 60 4.98 -26.76 -15.72
N LEU A 61 5.06 -25.47 -15.42
CA LEU A 61 3.90 -24.68 -14.98
C LEU A 61 3.00 -24.32 -16.16
N GLY A 62 1.70 -24.42 -15.94
CA GLY A 62 0.68 -24.03 -16.90
C GLY A 62 0.43 -22.51 -16.96
N PHE A 63 -0.35 -22.10 -17.96
CA PHE A 63 -0.89 -20.74 -18.03
C PHE A 63 -1.79 -20.47 -16.82
N GLY A 64 -1.64 -19.32 -16.19
CA GLY A 64 -2.38 -18.94 -14.99
C GLY A 64 -1.91 -19.59 -13.68
N ASP A 65 -0.90 -20.47 -13.68
CA ASP A 65 -0.33 -21.00 -12.43
C ASP A 65 0.34 -19.89 -11.62
N ARG A 66 0.23 -20.00 -10.29
CA ARG A 66 0.73 -18.97 -9.37
C ARG A 66 2.16 -19.27 -8.94
N VAL A 67 2.99 -18.23 -9.06
CA VAL A 67 4.35 -18.17 -8.51
C VAL A 67 4.33 -17.19 -7.35
N ALA A 68 4.41 -17.72 -6.14
CA ALA A 68 4.38 -16.93 -4.92
C ALA A 68 5.74 -16.31 -4.63
N THR A 69 5.73 -15.11 -4.04
CA THR A 69 6.92 -14.43 -3.53
C THR A 69 6.74 -14.05 -2.06
N LEU A 70 7.75 -14.31 -1.24
CA LEU A 70 7.86 -13.87 0.14
C LEU A 70 9.17 -13.08 0.25
N ALA A 71 9.14 -11.81 -0.21
CA ALA A 71 10.35 -11.05 -0.50
C ALA A 71 10.22 -9.56 -0.15
N TRP A 72 11.35 -8.97 0.22
CA TRP A 72 11.50 -7.53 0.36
C TRP A 72 11.52 -6.81 -1.00
N ASN A 73 11.52 -5.49 -0.97
CA ASN A 73 11.74 -4.68 -2.16
C ASN A 73 13.19 -4.81 -2.61
N GLY A 74 13.41 -5.39 -3.78
CA GLY A 74 14.73 -5.66 -4.30
C GLY A 74 14.70 -6.10 -5.76
N TYR A 75 15.89 -6.16 -6.38
CA TYR A 75 16.03 -6.44 -7.80
C TYR A 75 15.53 -7.83 -8.21
N ARG A 76 15.81 -8.88 -7.42
CA ARG A 76 15.32 -10.26 -7.69
C ARG A 76 13.80 -10.31 -7.69
N HIS A 77 13.16 -9.60 -6.75
CA HIS A 77 11.71 -9.49 -6.71
C HIS A 77 11.17 -8.73 -7.94
N LEU A 78 11.86 -7.66 -8.38
CA LEU A 78 11.51 -6.92 -9.60
C LEU A 78 11.58 -7.80 -10.86
N GLU A 79 12.59 -8.65 -10.98
CA GLU A 79 12.74 -9.59 -12.08
C GLU A 79 11.58 -10.59 -12.14
N LEU A 80 11.11 -11.07 -10.97
CA LEU A 80 9.93 -11.92 -10.87
C LEU A 80 8.64 -11.21 -11.30
N TYR A 81 8.51 -9.90 -11.05
CA TYR A 81 7.36 -9.12 -11.51
C TYR A 81 7.14 -9.20 -13.01
N PHE A 82 8.22 -9.09 -13.78
CA PHE A 82 8.17 -9.15 -15.23
C PHE A 82 8.28 -10.58 -15.74
N GLY A 83 9.19 -11.38 -15.18
CA GLY A 83 9.45 -12.73 -15.62
C GLY A 83 8.27 -13.68 -15.42
N VAL A 84 7.57 -13.60 -14.31
CA VAL A 84 6.39 -14.42 -14.04
C VAL A 84 5.21 -13.97 -14.89
N SER A 85 4.78 -12.71 -14.74
CA SER A 85 3.59 -12.21 -15.41
C SER A 85 3.75 -12.22 -16.94
N GLY A 86 4.94 -11.92 -17.45
CA GLY A 86 5.22 -11.92 -18.90
C GLY A 86 5.02 -13.28 -19.56
N THR A 87 5.10 -14.39 -18.84
CA THR A 87 4.85 -15.74 -19.35
C THR A 87 3.38 -16.18 -19.32
N GLY A 88 2.47 -15.32 -18.83
CA GLY A 88 1.07 -15.67 -18.62
C GLY A 88 0.80 -16.46 -17.33
N ARG A 89 1.82 -16.57 -16.45
CA ARG A 89 1.68 -17.04 -15.06
C ARG A 89 1.33 -15.86 -14.16
N VAL A 90 0.85 -16.15 -12.96
CA VAL A 90 0.37 -15.13 -12.03
C VAL A 90 1.40 -14.94 -10.91
N LEU A 91 1.93 -13.74 -10.79
CA LEU A 91 2.75 -13.35 -9.65
C LEU A 91 1.87 -13.22 -8.40
N HIS A 92 2.13 -13.98 -7.36
CA HIS A 92 1.40 -13.88 -6.10
C HIS A 92 2.31 -13.35 -4.99
N THR A 93 2.06 -12.14 -4.53
CA THR A 93 2.89 -11.52 -3.49
C THR A 93 2.31 -11.80 -2.10
N LEU A 94 3.06 -12.54 -1.28
CA LEU A 94 2.69 -12.90 0.09
C LEU A 94 3.24 -11.88 1.10
N ASN A 95 2.41 -11.49 2.06
CA ASN A 95 2.82 -10.57 3.11
C ASN A 95 3.54 -11.34 4.24
N PRO A 96 4.86 -11.13 4.46
CA PRO A 96 5.64 -11.84 5.48
C PRO A 96 5.30 -11.46 6.92
N ARG A 97 4.48 -10.45 7.13
CA ARG A 97 4.02 -10.00 8.45
C ARG A 97 2.78 -10.75 8.95
N LEU A 98 2.23 -11.63 8.14
CA LEU A 98 1.14 -12.52 8.53
C LEU A 98 1.70 -13.73 9.30
N SER A 99 0.84 -14.40 10.08
CA SER A 99 1.25 -15.64 10.74
C SER A 99 1.51 -16.75 9.70
N PRO A 100 2.39 -17.72 10.00
CA PRO A 100 2.62 -18.86 9.12
C PRO A 100 1.33 -19.61 8.74
N ASP A 101 0.38 -19.75 9.65
CA ASP A 101 -0.91 -20.41 9.38
C ASP A 101 -1.76 -19.62 8.38
N GLN A 102 -1.77 -18.29 8.46
CA GLN A 102 -2.45 -17.44 7.49
C GLN A 102 -1.77 -17.51 6.12
N ILE A 103 -0.44 -17.50 6.08
CA ILE A 103 0.33 -17.63 4.83
C ILE A 103 0.07 -19.00 4.19
N ALA A 104 0.07 -20.09 4.97
CA ALA A 104 -0.23 -21.43 4.48
C ALA A 104 -1.65 -21.52 3.91
N TRP A 105 -2.64 -20.93 4.61
CA TRP A 105 -4.01 -20.89 4.12
C TRP A 105 -4.10 -20.12 2.80
N ILE A 106 -3.46 -18.95 2.70
CA ILE A 106 -3.43 -18.12 1.49
C ILE A 106 -2.79 -18.89 0.33
N ALA A 107 -1.62 -19.50 0.56
CA ALA A 107 -0.90 -20.26 -0.46
C ALA A 107 -1.74 -21.42 -1.01
N ASN A 108 -2.41 -22.17 -0.13
CA ASN A 108 -3.30 -23.27 -0.53
C ASN A 108 -4.56 -22.76 -1.26
N HIS A 109 -5.18 -21.68 -0.77
CA HIS A 109 -6.35 -21.08 -1.43
C HIS A 109 -5.99 -20.53 -2.81
N ALA A 110 -4.81 -19.91 -2.95
CA ALA A 110 -4.27 -19.45 -4.22
C ALA A 110 -3.78 -20.60 -5.10
N GLN A 111 -3.56 -21.80 -4.54
CA GLN A 111 -2.93 -22.94 -5.21
C GLN A 111 -1.53 -22.59 -5.76
N ASP A 112 -0.71 -21.96 -4.96
CA ASP A 112 0.65 -21.61 -5.33
C ASP A 112 1.48 -22.85 -5.64
N GLN A 113 2.23 -22.84 -6.77
CA GLN A 113 3.05 -23.98 -7.20
C GLN A 113 4.53 -23.78 -6.87
N VAL A 114 5.00 -22.53 -6.87
CA VAL A 114 6.37 -22.13 -6.59
C VAL A 114 6.36 -21.08 -5.49
N LEU A 115 7.34 -21.15 -4.58
CA LEU A 115 7.61 -20.09 -3.60
C LEU A 115 9.03 -19.60 -3.74
N CYS A 116 9.18 -18.35 -4.19
CA CYS A 116 10.45 -17.61 -4.19
C CYS A 116 10.52 -16.75 -2.92
N PHE A 117 11.60 -16.85 -2.13
CA PHE A 117 11.65 -16.14 -0.85
C PHE A 117 13.04 -15.62 -0.48
N ASP A 118 13.11 -14.47 0.19
CA ASP A 118 14.34 -13.98 0.79
C ASP A 118 14.75 -14.82 1.99
N LEU A 119 16.05 -15.10 2.17
CA LEU A 119 16.56 -15.94 3.27
C LEU A 119 16.19 -15.43 4.67
N SER A 120 15.93 -14.15 4.83
CA SER A 120 15.41 -13.59 6.09
C SER A 120 14.05 -14.19 6.51
N PHE A 121 13.31 -14.78 5.56
CA PHE A 121 12.04 -15.45 5.80
C PHE A 121 12.14 -16.98 5.86
N LEU A 122 13.35 -17.54 5.86
CA LEU A 122 13.55 -18.98 5.97
C LEU A 122 12.78 -19.62 7.16
N PRO A 123 12.77 -19.04 8.37
CA PRO A 123 11.99 -19.60 9.49
C PRO A 123 10.48 -19.67 9.20
N ILE A 124 9.93 -18.69 8.47
CA ILE A 124 8.52 -18.72 8.04
C ILE A 124 8.31 -19.89 7.09
N VAL A 125 9.16 -20.01 6.06
CA VAL A 125 9.04 -21.06 5.03
C VAL A 125 9.20 -22.46 5.65
N GLN A 126 10.09 -22.62 6.63
CA GLN A 126 10.18 -23.87 7.43
C GLN A 126 8.86 -24.17 8.16
N ALA A 127 8.22 -23.17 8.75
CA ALA A 127 6.93 -23.33 9.42
C ALA A 127 5.75 -23.63 8.45
N LEU A 128 5.92 -23.36 7.14
CA LEU A 128 4.95 -23.71 6.11
C LEU A 128 5.05 -25.19 5.67
N GLN A 129 6.15 -25.89 5.98
CA GLN A 129 6.34 -27.28 5.58
C GLN A 129 5.22 -28.17 6.14
N GLY A 130 4.61 -28.96 5.27
CA GLY A 130 3.45 -29.79 5.61
C GLY A 130 2.10 -29.05 5.72
N LYS A 131 2.10 -27.71 5.73
CA LYS A 131 0.88 -26.88 5.78
C LYS A 131 0.52 -26.30 4.43
N ALA A 132 1.48 -25.75 3.69
CA ALA A 132 1.30 -25.22 2.34
C ALA A 132 1.49 -26.36 1.31
N THR A 133 0.45 -27.16 1.12
CA THR A 133 0.53 -28.46 0.41
C THR A 133 0.54 -28.31 -1.12
N THR A 134 0.25 -27.14 -1.66
CA THR A 134 0.24 -26.88 -3.09
C THR A 134 1.60 -26.50 -3.64
N ILE A 135 2.51 -25.99 -2.80
CA ILE A 135 3.85 -25.54 -3.22
C ILE A 135 4.72 -26.76 -3.48
N ARG A 136 5.26 -26.85 -4.70
CA ARG A 136 6.11 -27.95 -5.17
C ARG A 136 7.58 -27.57 -5.29
N HIS A 137 7.86 -26.27 -5.50
CA HIS A 137 9.19 -25.75 -5.77
C HIS A 137 9.51 -24.58 -4.84
N TYR A 138 10.71 -24.59 -4.27
CA TYR A 138 11.20 -23.56 -3.35
C TYR A 138 12.48 -22.96 -3.91
N VAL A 139 12.50 -21.62 -4.03
CA VAL A 139 13.64 -20.85 -4.56
C VAL A 139 14.05 -19.79 -3.54
N ALA A 140 15.26 -19.88 -3.01
CA ALA A 140 15.83 -18.84 -2.16
C ALA A 140 16.37 -17.69 -3.03
N LEU A 141 15.92 -16.47 -2.78
CA LEU A 141 16.37 -15.26 -3.47
C LEU A 141 17.77 -14.84 -2.96
N CYS A 142 18.79 -15.64 -3.25
CA CYS A 142 20.15 -15.46 -2.77
C CYS A 142 21.19 -15.88 -3.83
N ASP A 143 22.44 -15.51 -3.56
CA ASP A 143 23.59 -16.02 -4.29
C ASP A 143 23.84 -17.50 -3.90
N ALA A 144 24.44 -18.31 -4.78
CA ALA A 144 24.63 -19.75 -4.57
C ALA A 144 25.45 -20.07 -3.32
N ASP A 145 26.45 -19.25 -3.00
CA ASP A 145 27.30 -19.40 -1.81
C ASP A 145 26.58 -19.04 -0.48
N ARG A 146 25.39 -18.45 -0.56
CA ARG A 146 24.55 -18.10 0.58
C ARG A 146 23.47 -19.12 0.88
N LEU A 147 23.26 -20.09 -0.01
CA LEU A 147 22.24 -21.12 0.22
C LEU A 147 22.61 -21.98 1.43
N PRO A 148 21.75 -22.10 2.47
CA PRO A 148 22.03 -22.91 3.64
C PRO A 148 22.18 -24.40 3.26
N ALA A 149 23.28 -25.03 3.69
CA ALA A 149 23.55 -26.46 3.43
C ALA A 149 22.47 -27.38 4.04
N ASP A 150 21.89 -26.97 5.18
CA ASP A 150 20.78 -27.66 5.85
C ASP A 150 19.67 -26.64 6.12
N SER A 151 18.79 -26.47 5.14
CA SER A 151 17.65 -25.56 5.25
C SER A 151 16.41 -26.21 5.84
N GLY A 152 16.36 -27.53 5.91
CA GLY A 152 15.15 -28.29 6.24
C GLY A 152 14.04 -28.20 5.17
N ILE A 153 14.32 -27.63 3.98
CA ILE A 153 13.36 -27.50 2.88
C ILE A 153 13.79 -28.40 1.73
N PRO A 154 13.01 -29.42 1.40
CA PRO A 154 13.35 -30.36 0.33
C PRO A 154 13.44 -29.66 -1.04
N GLY A 155 14.53 -29.93 -1.77
CA GLY A 155 14.71 -29.42 -3.13
C GLY A 155 14.86 -27.89 -3.23
N LEU A 156 15.26 -27.22 -2.12
CA LEU A 156 15.56 -25.78 -2.17
C LEU A 156 16.73 -25.48 -3.12
N ILE A 157 16.52 -24.52 -4.01
CA ILE A 157 17.55 -24.04 -4.94
C ILE A 157 17.80 -22.55 -4.74
N ASP A 158 19.01 -22.09 -5.09
CA ASP A 158 19.34 -20.67 -5.11
C ASP A 158 18.85 -20.02 -6.39
N TYR A 159 18.46 -18.75 -6.29
CA TYR A 159 17.92 -17.99 -7.41
C TYR A 159 18.96 -17.71 -8.50
N GLU A 160 20.16 -17.27 -8.10
CA GLU A 160 21.19 -16.86 -9.05
C GLU A 160 21.68 -18.04 -9.91
N GLY A 161 21.92 -19.19 -9.32
CA GLY A 161 22.27 -20.42 -10.04
C GLY A 161 21.12 -20.91 -10.93
N TRP A 162 19.89 -20.86 -10.39
CA TRP A 162 18.71 -21.30 -11.12
C TRP A 162 18.49 -20.51 -12.40
N ILE A 163 18.39 -19.17 -12.33
CA ILE A 163 18.18 -18.37 -13.54
C ILE A 163 19.43 -18.26 -14.40
N GLY A 164 20.64 -18.26 -13.79
CA GLY A 164 21.91 -18.18 -14.48
C GLY A 164 22.20 -19.36 -15.41
N ALA A 165 21.59 -20.52 -15.18
CA ALA A 165 21.65 -21.68 -16.06
C ALA A 165 20.87 -21.50 -17.38
N HIS A 166 20.08 -20.43 -17.50
CA HIS A 166 19.18 -20.19 -18.62
C HIS A 166 19.63 -19.00 -19.49
N ARG A 167 19.32 -19.06 -20.79
CA ARG A 167 19.62 -17.98 -21.73
C ARG A 167 18.80 -16.74 -21.47
N ALA A 168 19.34 -15.55 -21.74
CA ALA A 168 18.68 -14.26 -21.65
C ALA A 168 17.81 -13.89 -22.87
N ALA A 169 17.49 -14.84 -23.73
CA ALA A 169 16.60 -14.70 -24.88
C ALA A 169 15.32 -15.49 -24.64
N TYR A 170 14.19 -14.81 -24.75
CA TYR A 170 12.85 -15.39 -24.56
C TYR A 170 11.86 -14.67 -25.47
N ALA A 171 11.03 -15.41 -26.17
CA ALA A 171 9.93 -14.86 -26.96
C ALA A 171 8.68 -14.80 -26.06
N TRP A 172 8.33 -13.60 -25.63
CA TRP A 172 7.14 -13.42 -24.80
C TRP A 172 5.88 -13.85 -25.54
N PRO A 173 5.04 -14.70 -24.96
CA PRO A 173 3.77 -15.10 -25.58
C PRO A 173 2.81 -13.91 -25.66
N GLU A 174 2.00 -13.87 -26.69
CA GLU A 174 0.85 -12.97 -26.80
C GLU A 174 -0.43 -13.69 -26.36
N PHE A 175 -1.26 -13.00 -25.56
CA PHE A 175 -2.52 -13.51 -25.04
C PHE A 175 -3.46 -12.36 -24.70
N ASP A 176 -4.70 -12.66 -24.31
CA ASP A 176 -5.69 -11.66 -23.94
C ASP A 176 -5.21 -10.82 -22.74
N GLU A 177 -5.15 -9.50 -22.90
CA GLU A 177 -4.75 -8.55 -21.86
C GLU A 177 -5.61 -8.60 -20.59
N ARG A 178 -6.80 -9.22 -20.65
CA ARG A 178 -7.66 -9.47 -19.49
C ARG A 178 -7.22 -10.66 -18.65
N SER A 179 -6.24 -11.42 -19.11
CA SER A 179 -5.66 -12.52 -18.35
C SER A 179 -5.02 -12.01 -17.06
N ALA A 180 -5.02 -12.87 -16.03
CA ALA A 180 -4.45 -12.54 -14.74
C ALA A 180 -2.93 -12.30 -14.81
N SER A 181 -2.46 -11.28 -14.13
CA SER A 181 -1.03 -10.91 -14.06
C SER A 181 -0.45 -11.08 -12.66
N SER A 182 -1.22 -10.65 -11.66
CA SER A 182 -0.78 -10.76 -10.27
C SER A 182 -1.95 -10.91 -9.31
N LEU A 183 -1.66 -11.48 -8.13
CA LEU A 183 -2.62 -11.75 -7.06
C LEU A 183 -2.10 -11.16 -5.76
N CYS A 184 -2.95 -10.41 -5.07
CA CYS A 184 -2.67 -9.88 -3.73
C CYS A 184 -3.83 -10.20 -2.79
N TYR A 185 -3.53 -10.54 -1.55
CA TYR A 185 -4.55 -10.77 -0.54
C TYR A 185 -4.74 -9.55 0.36
N THR A 186 -6.00 -9.27 0.69
CA THR A 186 -6.33 -8.27 1.72
C THR A 186 -6.01 -8.83 3.10
N SER A 187 -5.73 -7.97 4.07
CA SER A 187 -5.38 -8.39 5.44
C SER A 187 -6.56 -8.94 6.25
N GLY A 188 -7.76 -9.05 5.66
CA GLY A 188 -8.97 -9.61 6.27
C GLY A 188 -9.21 -9.15 7.71
N THR A 189 -9.85 -7.99 7.91
CA THR A 189 -10.20 -7.54 9.27
C THR A 189 -11.38 -8.31 9.87
N THR A 190 -12.12 -9.04 9.03
CA THR A 190 -13.29 -9.85 9.41
C THR A 190 -13.32 -11.11 8.53
N GLY A 191 -12.81 -12.23 9.05
CA GLY A 191 -12.79 -13.50 8.32
C GLY A 191 -11.47 -13.81 7.63
N ASN A 192 -11.48 -14.77 6.70
CA ASN A 192 -10.31 -15.14 5.92
C ASN A 192 -9.89 -14.01 4.96
N PRO A 193 -8.57 -13.88 4.68
CA PRO A 193 -8.08 -12.95 3.66
C PRO A 193 -8.74 -13.19 2.30
N LYS A 194 -9.05 -12.12 1.56
CA LYS A 194 -9.66 -12.21 0.23
C LYS A 194 -8.62 -11.92 -0.84
N GLY A 195 -8.59 -12.75 -1.88
CA GLY A 195 -7.69 -12.57 -3.02
C GLY A 195 -8.23 -11.57 -4.02
N VAL A 196 -7.39 -10.64 -4.46
CA VAL A 196 -7.68 -9.68 -5.54
C VAL A 196 -6.77 -10.00 -6.71
N LEU A 197 -7.36 -10.41 -7.82
CA LEU A 197 -6.67 -10.88 -9.01
C LEU A 197 -6.64 -9.77 -10.07
N TYR A 198 -5.46 -9.17 -10.29
CA TYR A 198 -5.27 -8.12 -11.28
C TYR A 198 -5.03 -8.70 -12.67
N SER A 199 -5.56 -8.05 -13.70
CA SER A 199 -5.24 -8.38 -15.10
C SER A 199 -4.03 -7.60 -15.59
N HIS A 200 -3.43 -8.03 -16.70
CA HIS A 200 -2.42 -7.26 -17.42
C HIS A 200 -2.95 -5.88 -17.80
N ARG A 201 -4.15 -5.84 -18.41
CA ARG A 201 -4.84 -4.60 -18.78
C ARG A 201 -5.00 -3.64 -17.60
N SER A 202 -5.57 -4.12 -16.47
CA SER A 202 -5.80 -3.25 -15.31
C SER A 202 -4.50 -2.70 -14.74
N THR A 203 -3.45 -3.50 -14.69
CA THR A 203 -2.12 -3.10 -14.21
C THR A 203 -1.49 -2.02 -15.09
N ILE A 204 -1.55 -2.18 -16.41
CA ILE A 204 -0.97 -1.19 -17.34
C ILE A 204 -1.78 0.12 -17.35
N LEU A 205 -3.11 0.05 -17.34
CA LEU A 205 -3.95 1.25 -17.27
C LEU A 205 -3.73 2.00 -15.95
N HIS A 206 -3.59 1.29 -14.83
CA HIS A 206 -3.22 1.89 -13.55
C HIS A 206 -1.82 2.55 -13.61
N ALA A 207 -0.84 1.91 -14.24
CA ALA A 207 0.50 2.48 -14.41
C ALA A 207 0.48 3.75 -15.28
N TYR A 208 -0.29 3.76 -16.37
CA TYR A 208 -0.51 4.97 -17.18
C TYR A 208 -1.12 6.10 -16.36
N ALA A 209 -2.18 5.81 -15.61
CA ALA A 209 -2.82 6.79 -14.75
C ALA A 209 -1.86 7.30 -13.67
N GLY A 210 -1.09 6.39 -13.04
CA GLY A 210 -0.07 6.74 -12.05
C GLY A 210 1.02 7.66 -12.60
N ALA A 211 1.43 7.51 -13.85
CA ALA A 211 2.45 8.34 -14.48
C ALA A 211 1.98 9.76 -14.84
N LEU A 212 0.66 10.04 -14.85
CA LEU A 212 0.14 11.37 -15.16
C LEU A 212 0.68 12.44 -14.21
N PRO A 213 0.90 13.69 -14.70
CA PRO A 213 1.47 14.80 -13.92
C PRO A 213 0.70 15.10 -12.63
N ASP A 214 -0.64 15.03 -12.66
CA ASP A 214 -1.53 15.31 -11.52
C ASP A 214 -1.76 14.09 -10.62
N VAL A 215 -1.01 13.00 -10.83
CA VAL A 215 -1.08 11.79 -10.00
C VAL A 215 0.26 11.60 -9.29
N LEU A 216 1.15 10.73 -9.79
CA LEU A 216 2.50 10.61 -9.21
C LEU A 216 3.55 11.39 -10.01
N GLY A 217 3.23 11.80 -11.24
CA GLY A 217 4.07 12.62 -12.10
C GLY A 217 5.42 11.99 -12.42
N MET A 218 5.46 10.68 -12.63
CA MET A 218 6.70 9.95 -12.87
C MET A 218 7.28 10.25 -14.25
N SER A 219 8.61 10.36 -14.33
CA SER A 219 9.33 10.55 -15.57
C SER A 219 10.74 9.94 -15.49
N ALA A 220 11.43 9.82 -16.63
CA ALA A 220 12.83 9.36 -16.69
C ALA A 220 13.83 10.25 -15.93
N ARG A 221 13.40 11.40 -15.43
CA ARG A 221 14.24 12.31 -14.62
C ARG A 221 14.13 12.05 -13.12
N GLU A 222 13.27 11.14 -12.70
CA GLU A 222 13.04 10.84 -11.30
C GLU A 222 13.92 9.69 -10.83
N SER A 223 14.38 9.78 -9.58
CA SER A 223 14.91 8.68 -8.79
C SER A 223 13.88 8.31 -7.73
N VAL A 224 13.32 7.12 -7.83
CA VAL A 224 12.10 6.68 -7.12
C VAL A 224 12.45 5.66 -6.05
N LEU A 225 12.06 5.93 -4.80
CA LEU A 225 12.21 5.02 -3.65
C LEU A 225 10.83 4.54 -3.18
N PRO A 226 10.37 3.35 -3.59
CA PRO A 226 9.19 2.72 -3.00
C PRO A 226 9.55 2.15 -1.62
N VAL A 227 9.24 2.88 -0.55
CA VAL A 227 9.29 2.33 0.82
C VAL A 227 8.07 1.45 1.06
N VAL A 228 6.98 1.70 0.33
CA VAL A 228 5.82 0.81 0.27
C VAL A 228 6.21 -0.57 -0.25
N PRO A 229 5.77 -1.66 0.43
CA PRO A 229 6.28 -2.99 0.11
C PRO A 229 5.78 -3.51 -1.25
N MET A 230 6.68 -4.16 -1.99
CA MET A 230 6.33 -4.91 -3.19
C MET A 230 5.42 -6.11 -2.88
N PHE A 231 5.53 -6.68 -1.68
CA PHE A 231 4.65 -7.77 -1.25
C PHE A 231 3.22 -7.30 -0.89
N HIS A 232 2.91 -6.02 -0.97
CA HIS A 232 1.58 -5.48 -0.67
C HIS A 232 1.14 -4.51 -1.77
N VAL A 233 0.08 -4.89 -2.47
CA VAL A 233 -0.51 -4.14 -3.59
C VAL A 233 0.55 -3.68 -4.60
N ASN A 234 1.55 -4.56 -4.84
CA ASN A 234 2.61 -4.38 -5.84
C ASN A 234 3.33 -3.02 -5.73
N ALA A 235 3.67 -2.60 -4.49
CA ALA A 235 4.29 -1.29 -4.22
C ALA A 235 3.54 -0.13 -4.89
N TRP A 236 2.22 -0.16 -4.86
CA TRP A 236 1.31 0.84 -5.44
C TRP A 236 1.48 1.04 -6.97
N GLY A 237 1.94 -0.01 -7.67
CA GLY A 237 2.17 0.01 -9.11
C GLY A 237 3.43 0.74 -9.55
N LEU A 238 4.25 1.23 -8.61
CA LEU A 238 5.48 1.98 -8.92
C LEU A 238 6.47 1.21 -9.80
N PRO A 239 6.70 -0.12 -9.62
CA PRO A 239 7.59 -0.88 -10.51
C PRO A 239 7.16 -0.85 -11.97
N TYR A 240 5.87 -0.91 -12.24
CA TYR A 240 5.31 -0.87 -13.59
C TYR A 240 5.38 0.53 -14.20
N ALA A 241 4.99 1.56 -13.40
CA ALA A 241 5.06 2.95 -13.84
C ALA A 241 6.51 3.40 -14.07
N ALA A 242 7.47 2.94 -13.27
CA ALA A 242 8.89 3.22 -13.46
C ALA A 242 9.43 2.61 -14.76
N ALA A 243 9.11 1.35 -15.07
CA ALA A 243 9.48 0.72 -16.33
C ALA A 243 8.86 1.43 -17.55
N MET A 244 7.61 1.89 -17.41
CA MET A 244 6.91 2.66 -18.45
C MET A 244 7.58 4.01 -18.74
N THR A 245 8.13 4.67 -17.74
CA THR A 245 8.67 6.03 -17.84
C THR A 245 10.20 6.09 -17.89
N GLY A 246 10.90 4.99 -17.56
CA GLY A 246 12.36 4.93 -17.46
C GLY A 246 12.91 5.59 -16.19
N ALA A 247 12.10 5.76 -15.13
CA ALA A 247 12.57 6.31 -13.86
C ALA A 247 13.60 5.37 -13.19
N LYS A 248 14.64 5.95 -12.57
CA LYS A 248 15.56 5.19 -11.71
C LYS A 248 14.78 4.60 -10.53
N MET A 249 15.01 3.31 -10.23
CA MET A 249 14.40 2.66 -9.06
C MET A 249 15.45 2.39 -7.98
N VAL A 250 15.09 2.70 -6.75
CA VAL A 250 15.93 2.50 -5.56
C VAL A 250 15.17 1.66 -4.55
N PHE A 251 15.63 0.45 -4.25
CA PHE A 251 14.95 -0.47 -3.35
C PHE A 251 15.64 -0.52 -1.98
N PRO A 252 14.87 -0.33 -0.86
CA PRO A 252 15.43 -0.25 0.47
C PRO A 252 15.81 -1.63 1.07
N GLY A 253 15.35 -2.75 0.48
CA GLY A 253 15.49 -4.06 1.09
C GLY A 253 14.81 -4.15 2.46
N PRO A 254 15.39 -4.85 3.44
CA PRO A 254 14.81 -5.02 4.77
C PRO A 254 14.98 -3.79 5.70
N ALA A 255 15.89 -2.86 5.38
CA ALA A 255 16.28 -1.76 6.26
C ALA A 255 15.35 -0.55 6.09
N MET A 256 14.30 -0.49 6.90
CA MET A 256 13.20 0.48 6.82
C MET A 256 13.19 1.50 7.97
N ASP A 257 14.25 1.56 8.80
CA ASP A 257 14.37 2.56 9.85
C ASP A 257 14.71 3.95 9.28
N GLY A 258 14.52 5.00 10.10
CA GLY A 258 14.68 6.39 9.66
C GLY A 258 16.07 6.72 9.16
N LYS A 259 17.14 6.16 9.78
CA LYS A 259 18.53 6.37 9.36
C LYS A 259 18.78 5.71 8.01
N SER A 260 18.44 4.46 7.88
CA SER A 260 18.65 3.66 6.66
C SER A 260 17.94 4.24 5.45
N ILE A 261 16.72 4.74 5.63
CA ILE A 261 15.94 5.41 4.57
C ILE A 261 16.56 6.75 4.20
N PHE A 262 16.98 7.56 5.19
CA PHE A 262 17.63 8.84 4.94
C PHE A 262 18.93 8.66 4.13
N GLU A 263 19.81 7.75 4.56
CA GLU A 263 21.08 7.46 3.88
C GLU A 263 20.84 7.05 2.42
N LEU A 264 19.82 6.25 2.16
CA LEU A 264 19.50 5.79 0.80
C LEU A 264 18.93 6.95 -0.05
N ILE A 265 18.10 7.81 0.52
CA ILE A 265 17.58 9.01 -0.17
C ILE A 265 18.75 9.89 -0.63
N GLU A 266 19.70 10.18 0.25
CA GLU A 266 20.81 11.07 -0.05
C GLU A 266 21.82 10.44 -1.01
N SER A 267 22.25 9.17 -0.75
CA SER A 267 23.25 8.50 -1.57
C SER A 267 22.77 8.23 -3.01
N GLU A 268 21.49 7.96 -3.19
CA GLU A 268 20.90 7.65 -4.49
C GLU A 268 20.19 8.82 -5.17
N GLN A 269 20.30 10.01 -4.55
CA GLN A 269 19.67 11.24 -5.04
C GLN A 269 18.19 11.07 -5.34
N VAL A 270 17.47 10.45 -4.41
CA VAL A 270 16.04 10.19 -4.55
C VAL A 270 15.28 11.51 -4.66
N SER A 271 14.47 11.65 -5.71
CA SER A 271 13.63 12.83 -5.94
C SER A 271 12.15 12.59 -5.57
N PHE A 272 11.73 11.32 -5.58
CA PHE A 272 10.36 10.91 -5.29
C PHE A 272 10.35 9.64 -4.43
N ALA A 273 9.58 9.66 -3.33
CA ALA A 273 9.44 8.51 -2.46
C ALA A 273 7.97 8.20 -2.13
N ALA A 274 7.68 6.93 -1.82
CA ALA A 274 6.34 6.48 -1.47
C ALA A 274 6.35 5.69 -0.17
N GLY A 275 5.51 6.08 0.79
CA GLY A 275 5.49 5.43 2.09
C GLY A 275 4.21 5.67 2.87
N VAL A 276 4.07 4.91 3.95
CA VAL A 276 2.99 5.07 4.92
C VAL A 276 3.42 6.02 6.05
N PRO A 277 2.48 6.68 6.76
CA PRO A 277 2.81 7.67 7.78
C PRO A 277 3.79 7.19 8.86
N THR A 278 3.71 5.93 9.28
CA THR A 278 4.60 5.36 10.31
C THR A 278 6.08 5.38 9.92
N VAL A 279 6.38 5.10 8.66
CA VAL A 279 7.77 5.15 8.14
C VAL A 279 8.25 6.60 8.08
N TRP A 280 7.42 7.50 7.59
CA TRP A 280 7.76 8.91 7.52
C TRP A 280 7.95 9.54 8.90
N GLN A 281 7.19 9.11 9.90
CA GLN A 281 7.39 9.55 11.28
C GLN A 281 8.77 9.14 11.82
N MET A 282 9.22 7.91 11.55
CA MET A 282 10.58 7.45 11.93
C MET A 282 11.67 8.26 11.22
N LEU A 283 11.50 8.50 9.91
CA LEU A 283 12.43 9.30 9.11
C LEU A 283 12.53 10.74 9.63
N LEU A 284 11.39 11.43 9.78
CA LEU A 284 11.34 12.81 10.27
C LEU A 284 11.87 12.93 11.70
N GLY A 285 11.63 11.93 12.56
CA GLY A 285 12.19 11.84 13.90
C GLY A 285 13.72 11.75 13.89
N HIS A 286 14.27 10.86 13.05
CA HIS A 286 15.72 10.73 12.87
C HIS A 286 16.35 12.02 12.34
N MET A 287 15.75 12.64 11.34
CA MET A 287 16.25 13.89 10.77
C MET A 287 16.25 15.03 11.77
N GLN A 288 15.19 15.16 12.57
CA GLN A 288 15.10 16.19 13.62
C GLN A 288 16.18 16.00 14.69
N ALA A 289 16.36 14.77 15.16
CA ALA A 289 17.34 14.46 16.21
C ALA A 289 18.79 14.73 15.77
N ASN A 290 19.07 14.70 14.46
CA ASN A 290 20.41 14.84 13.91
C ASN A 290 20.61 16.15 13.09
N GLY A 291 19.63 17.05 13.05
CA GLY A 291 19.71 18.31 12.29
C GLY A 291 19.85 18.12 10.77
N LEU A 292 19.28 17.02 10.22
CA LEU A 292 19.44 16.64 8.83
C LEU A 292 18.39 17.31 7.94
N ARG A 293 18.70 17.49 6.66
CA ARG A 293 17.81 17.99 5.60
C ARG A 293 17.95 17.14 4.35
N PHE A 294 16.88 17.08 3.53
CA PHE A 294 16.96 16.47 2.22
C PHE A 294 17.70 17.36 1.22
N SER A 295 18.54 16.75 0.38
CA SER A 295 19.23 17.43 -0.70
C SER A 295 18.47 17.35 -2.03
N THR A 296 17.78 16.25 -2.29
CA THR A 296 17.21 15.95 -3.61
C THR A 296 15.73 15.57 -3.58
N LEU A 297 15.20 15.13 -2.43
CA LEU A 297 13.79 14.73 -2.32
C LEU A 297 12.89 15.95 -2.56
N LYS A 298 12.02 15.85 -3.58
CA LYS A 298 11.09 16.93 -3.97
C LYS A 298 9.65 16.61 -3.62
N ARG A 299 9.28 15.33 -3.69
CA ARG A 299 7.89 14.89 -3.50
C ARG A 299 7.84 13.57 -2.77
N THR A 300 6.80 13.38 -1.98
CA THR A 300 6.47 12.09 -1.38
C THR A 300 4.98 11.81 -1.48
N VAL A 301 4.60 10.58 -1.87
CA VAL A 301 3.22 10.14 -1.76
C VAL A 301 3.01 9.43 -0.43
N ILE A 302 1.98 9.84 0.29
CA ILE A 302 1.59 9.30 1.59
C ILE A 302 0.17 8.76 1.49
N GLY A 303 0.02 7.49 1.83
CA GLY A 303 -1.26 6.79 1.78
C GLY A 303 -1.29 5.57 2.69
N GLY A 304 -2.31 4.73 2.53
CA GLY A 304 -2.50 3.53 3.34
C GLY A 304 -3.16 3.78 4.70
N SER A 305 -3.02 4.97 5.26
CA SER A 305 -3.78 5.53 6.40
C SER A 305 -3.81 7.05 6.29
N ALA A 306 -4.64 7.71 7.10
CA ALA A 306 -4.72 9.16 7.13
C ALA A 306 -3.34 9.77 7.43
N CYS A 307 -2.94 10.79 6.65
CA CYS A 307 -1.70 11.51 6.87
C CYS A 307 -1.94 12.61 7.92
N PRO A 308 -1.21 12.62 9.05
CA PRO A 308 -1.37 13.67 10.06
C PRO A 308 -1.06 15.06 9.50
N PRO A 309 -1.87 16.09 9.81
CA PRO A 309 -1.63 17.47 9.35
C PRO A 309 -0.21 17.97 9.63
N ALA A 310 0.31 17.71 10.84
CA ALA A 310 1.66 18.07 11.25
C ALA A 310 2.75 17.44 10.36
N MET A 311 2.52 16.26 9.80
CA MET A 311 3.45 15.60 8.90
C MET A 311 3.49 16.31 7.54
N ILE A 312 2.33 16.69 6.99
CA ILE A 312 2.24 17.47 5.75
C ILE A 312 2.95 18.81 5.92
N THR A 313 2.68 19.54 7.01
CA THR A 313 3.33 20.79 7.34
C THR A 313 4.85 20.62 7.39
N ARG A 314 5.35 19.63 8.10
CA ARG A 314 6.80 19.40 8.22
C ARG A 314 7.48 19.13 6.89
N PHE A 315 6.92 18.26 6.05
CA PHE A 315 7.47 18.00 4.72
C PHE A 315 7.48 19.26 3.86
N ASN A 316 6.35 20.00 3.80
CA ASN A 316 6.22 21.18 2.95
C ASN A 316 7.04 22.37 3.48
N ASP A 317 6.87 22.72 4.75
CA ASP A 317 7.35 24.00 5.29
C ASP A 317 8.80 23.89 5.82
N ASP A 318 9.15 22.78 6.51
CA ASP A 318 10.49 22.61 7.04
C ASP A 318 11.48 22.10 5.99
N TYR A 319 11.02 21.23 5.07
CA TYR A 319 11.91 20.53 4.12
C TYR A 319 11.70 20.89 2.65
N GLY A 320 10.63 21.60 2.30
CA GLY A 320 10.30 21.95 0.91
C GLY A 320 9.90 20.75 0.05
N VAL A 321 9.43 19.66 0.69
CA VAL A 321 9.00 18.43 0.02
C VAL A 321 7.47 18.42 -0.13
N GLU A 322 6.99 18.34 -1.35
CA GLU A 322 5.56 18.27 -1.62
C GLU A 322 4.98 16.92 -1.19
N VAL A 323 3.92 16.97 -0.39
CA VAL A 323 3.17 15.77 0.00
C VAL A 323 1.98 15.56 -0.93
N LEU A 324 1.97 14.43 -1.60
CA LEU A 324 0.83 13.91 -2.35
C LEU A 324 0.04 12.97 -1.42
N HIS A 325 -1.01 13.49 -0.77
CA HIS A 325 -1.89 12.65 0.05
C HIS A 325 -2.73 11.79 -0.89
N ALA A 326 -2.69 10.47 -0.72
CA ALA A 326 -3.35 9.53 -1.61
C ALA A 326 -4.23 8.54 -0.84
N TRP A 327 -5.28 8.09 -1.52
CA TRP A 327 -6.14 7.02 -1.03
C TRP A 327 -6.29 5.93 -2.09
N GLY A 328 -6.41 4.72 -1.58
CA GLY A 328 -6.65 3.54 -2.39
C GLY A 328 -6.70 2.29 -1.53
N MET A 329 -6.94 1.16 -2.16
CA MET A 329 -7.08 -0.13 -1.52
C MET A 329 -6.68 -1.27 -2.45
N THR A 330 -6.48 -2.47 -1.90
CA THR A 330 -6.08 -3.65 -2.68
C THR A 330 -7.02 -3.89 -3.85
N GLU A 331 -8.31 -3.68 -3.65
CA GLU A 331 -9.38 -3.83 -4.63
C GLU A 331 -9.35 -2.78 -5.75
N MET A 332 -8.39 -1.85 -5.73
CA MET A 332 -8.25 -0.74 -6.68
C MET A 332 -6.85 -0.62 -7.32
N SER A 333 -5.96 -1.58 -7.15
CA SER A 333 -4.63 -1.73 -7.80
C SER A 333 -3.46 -0.79 -7.41
N PRO A 334 -3.39 0.07 -6.38
CA PRO A 334 -4.43 0.44 -5.45
C PRO A 334 -5.00 1.85 -5.65
N VAL A 335 -4.39 2.74 -6.47
CA VAL A 335 -4.60 4.20 -6.41
C VAL A 335 -5.98 4.59 -6.92
N GLY A 336 -6.77 5.20 -6.05
CA GLY A 336 -8.09 5.78 -6.36
C GLY A 336 -8.06 7.29 -6.46
N THR A 337 -7.44 7.97 -5.48
CA THR A 337 -7.34 9.42 -5.45
C THR A 337 -5.94 9.89 -5.11
N VAL A 338 -5.58 11.08 -5.60
CA VAL A 338 -4.36 11.80 -5.22
C VAL A 338 -4.68 13.28 -5.04
N CYS A 339 -4.14 13.87 -3.98
CA CYS A 339 -4.31 15.28 -3.68
C CYS A 339 -3.23 16.13 -4.34
N THR A 340 -3.54 16.70 -5.48
CA THR A 340 -2.75 17.73 -6.16
C THR A 340 -3.57 19.00 -6.29
N LEU A 341 -2.95 20.18 -6.14
CA LEU A 341 -3.64 21.45 -6.22
C LEU A 341 -4.02 21.80 -7.66
N LYS A 342 -5.25 22.27 -7.88
CA LYS A 342 -5.67 22.89 -9.15
C LYS A 342 -5.11 24.32 -9.27
N ASN A 343 -5.04 24.86 -10.48
CA ASN A 343 -4.54 26.21 -10.73
C ASN A 343 -5.20 27.29 -9.84
N LYS A 344 -6.51 27.20 -9.64
CA LYS A 344 -7.24 28.14 -8.76
C LYS A 344 -6.79 28.14 -7.31
N HIS A 345 -6.24 27.01 -6.83
CA HIS A 345 -5.74 26.89 -5.45
C HIS A 345 -4.37 27.57 -5.28
N LEU A 346 -3.61 27.78 -6.35
CA LEU A 346 -2.27 28.37 -6.27
C LEU A 346 -2.29 29.81 -5.76
N ALA A 347 -3.40 30.54 -5.96
CA ALA A 347 -3.61 31.90 -5.48
C ALA A 347 -4.20 31.98 -4.05
N MET A 348 -4.58 30.85 -3.44
CA MET A 348 -5.15 30.82 -2.08
C MET A 348 -4.09 31.09 -1.00
N THR A 349 -4.55 31.41 0.21
CA THR A 349 -3.70 31.53 1.39
C THR A 349 -3.05 30.16 1.72
N ALA A 350 -1.99 30.16 2.53
CA ALA A 350 -1.35 28.94 2.99
C ALA A 350 -2.32 28.04 3.76
N ASP A 351 -3.16 28.62 4.61
CA ASP A 351 -4.16 27.91 5.40
C ASP A 351 -5.23 27.26 4.52
N ASP A 352 -5.70 27.94 3.49
CA ASP A 352 -6.71 27.38 2.59
C ASP A 352 -6.13 26.29 1.68
N LYS A 353 -4.87 26.43 1.23
CA LYS A 353 -4.13 25.35 0.56
C LYS A 353 -3.99 24.13 1.47
N MET A 354 -3.70 24.34 2.75
CA MET A 354 -3.58 23.24 3.71
C MET A 354 -4.91 22.50 3.86
N LYS A 355 -6.05 23.18 3.93
CA LYS A 355 -7.37 22.53 3.97
C LYS A 355 -7.60 21.60 2.76
N VAL A 356 -7.11 21.96 1.58
CA VAL A 356 -7.19 21.10 0.39
C VAL A 356 -6.22 19.92 0.53
N ARG A 357 -4.98 20.15 0.94
CA ARG A 357 -3.92 19.11 1.07
C ARG A 357 -4.23 18.04 2.11
N LEU A 358 -5.06 18.35 3.10
CA LEU A 358 -5.50 17.39 4.11
C LEU A 358 -6.45 16.34 3.57
N LYS A 359 -7.15 16.61 2.46
CA LYS A 359 -8.05 15.66 1.82
C LYS A 359 -7.26 14.57 1.10
N GLN A 360 -7.87 13.40 0.89
CA GLN A 360 -7.25 12.30 0.14
C GLN A 360 -7.22 12.55 -1.37
N GLY A 361 -7.77 13.68 -1.82
CA GLY A 361 -7.66 14.16 -3.18
C GLY A 361 -8.83 13.81 -4.09
N ARG A 362 -8.60 13.95 -5.39
CA ARG A 362 -9.61 13.71 -6.44
C ARG A 362 -9.39 12.35 -7.09
N GLY A 363 -10.47 11.78 -7.62
CA GLY A 363 -10.39 10.62 -8.49
C GLY A 363 -9.39 10.85 -9.63
N ILE A 364 -8.48 9.88 -9.81
CA ILE A 364 -7.60 9.89 -10.98
C ILE A 364 -8.40 9.43 -12.21
N TYR A 365 -8.03 9.88 -13.42
CA TYR A 365 -8.73 9.46 -14.62
C TYR A 365 -8.81 7.93 -14.73
N GLY A 366 -10.01 7.41 -14.82
CA GLY A 366 -10.33 5.99 -14.79
C GLY A 366 -11.00 5.53 -13.49
N VAL A 367 -11.10 6.40 -12.46
CA VAL A 367 -11.83 6.11 -11.22
C VAL A 367 -13.02 7.07 -11.12
N ASP A 368 -14.22 6.51 -11.23
CA ASP A 368 -15.46 7.19 -10.87
C ASP A 368 -15.76 6.95 -9.39
N MET A 369 -16.30 7.96 -8.71
CA MET A 369 -16.66 7.93 -7.30
C MET A 369 -18.06 8.49 -7.10
N LYS A 370 -18.75 7.98 -6.09
CA LYS A 370 -19.97 8.60 -5.55
C LYS A 370 -20.09 8.27 -4.07
N ILE A 371 -20.85 9.11 -3.36
CA ILE A 371 -21.25 8.86 -1.97
C ILE A 371 -22.77 8.61 -1.93
N VAL A 372 -23.19 7.65 -1.13
CA VAL A 372 -24.61 7.29 -1.00
C VAL A 372 -25.05 7.27 0.45
N ASP A 373 -26.33 7.53 0.68
CA ASP A 373 -26.98 7.37 1.99
C ASP A 373 -27.27 5.89 2.30
N ALA A 374 -27.89 5.63 3.47
CA ALA A 374 -28.23 4.28 3.90
C ALA A 374 -29.25 3.57 2.98
N ASP A 375 -30.04 4.31 2.23
CA ASP A 375 -31.03 3.81 1.28
C ASP A 375 -30.41 3.62 -0.13
N GLY A 376 -29.15 3.99 -0.33
CA GLY A 376 -28.42 3.89 -1.58
C GLY A 376 -28.64 5.06 -2.55
N ASN A 377 -29.28 6.16 -2.09
CA ASN A 377 -29.45 7.35 -2.89
C ASN A 377 -28.13 8.14 -2.98
N GLU A 378 -27.79 8.66 -4.15
CA GLU A 378 -26.59 9.45 -4.35
C GLU A 378 -26.68 10.82 -3.66
N LEU A 379 -25.65 11.17 -2.91
CA LEU A 379 -25.52 12.41 -2.17
C LEU A 379 -24.76 13.47 -2.98
N PRO A 380 -25.05 14.79 -2.76
CA PRO A 380 -24.40 15.87 -3.48
C PRO A 380 -22.92 16.01 -3.09
N TRP A 381 -22.11 16.50 -4.04
CA TRP A 381 -20.71 16.87 -3.83
C TRP A 381 -20.60 18.30 -3.26
N ASP A 382 -21.06 18.51 -2.05
CA ASP A 382 -21.12 19.83 -1.38
C ASP A 382 -20.02 20.01 -0.32
N GLY A 383 -19.20 18.96 -0.08
CA GLY A 383 -18.16 18.95 0.93
C GLY A 383 -18.68 18.85 2.36
N LYS A 384 -19.97 18.59 2.56
CA LYS A 384 -20.66 18.50 3.85
C LYS A 384 -21.41 17.19 4.01
N SER A 385 -22.19 16.85 2.98
CA SER A 385 -22.89 15.56 2.92
C SER A 385 -21.88 14.43 2.91
N PHE A 386 -22.01 13.49 3.84
CA PHE A 386 -21.14 12.32 3.94
C PHE A 386 -21.97 11.04 3.78
N GLY A 387 -21.38 10.04 3.17
CA GLY A 387 -22.04 8.77 2.91
C GLY A 387 -21.05 7.67 2.57
N ASP A 388 -21.57 6.46 2.36
CA ASP A 388 -20.75 5.33 1.95
C ASP A 388 -20.13 5.60 0.57
N LEU A 389 -18.80 5.48 0.48
CA LEU A 389 -18.04 5.72 -0.73
C LEU A 389 -18.08 4.50 -1.63
N LEU A 390 -18.60 4.67 -2.84
CA LEU A 390 -18.61 3.68 -3.91
C LEU A 390 -17.71 4.11 -5.06
N VAL A 391 -17.04 3.14 -5.67
CA VAL A 391 -16.09 3.39 -6.77
C VAL A 391 -16.33 2.46 -7.96
N LYS A 392 -15.91 2.90 -9.15
CA LYS A 392 -16.00 2.15 -10.39
C LYS A 392 -14.84 2.53 -11.32
N GLY A 393 -14.28 1.55 -12.05
CA GLY A 393 -13.19 1.84 -13.00
C GLY A 393 -12.50 0.58 -13.54
N PRO A 394 -11.62 0.73 -14.56
CA PRO A 394 -11.01 -0.39 -15.28
C PRO A 394 -9.96 -1.17 -14.48
N TRP A 395 -9.53 -0.68 -13.32
CA TRP A 395 -8.63 -1.39 -12.38
C TRP A 395 -9.24 -1.57 -11.00
N ILE A 396 -10.57 -1.46 -10.90
CA ILE A 396 -11.33 -1.75 -9.70
C ILE A 396 -11.89 -3.17 -9.82
N ILE A 397 -11.89 -3.91 -8.71
CA ILE A 397 -12.33 -5.29 -8.64
C ILE A 397 -13.77 -5.47 -9.14
N SER A 398 -14.01 -6.54 -9.88
CA SER A 398 -15.36 -7.02 -10.21
C SER A 398 -15.82 -8.16 -9.31
N ASP A 399 -14.87 -8.97 -8.83
CA ASP A 399 -15.11 -10.07 -7.88
C ASP A 399 -13.80 -10.48 -7.19
N TYR A 400 -13.90 -11.17 -6.05
CA TYR A 400 -12.75 -11.74 -5.36
C TYR A 400 -12.36 -13.10 -5.94
N PHE A 401 -11.09 -13.41 -5.91
CA PHE A 401 -10.54 -14.66 -6.38
C PHE A 401 -11.09 -15.86 -5.58
N ASN A 402 -11.59 -16.88 -6.28
CA ASN A 402 -12.20 -18.09 -5.70
C ASN A 402 -13.26 -17.77 -4.62
N SER A 403 -14.07 -16.74 -4.85
CA SER A 403 -15.17 -16.38 -3.96
C SER A 403 -16.40 -17.25 -4.24
N ASP A 404 -16.90 -17.92 -3.20
CA ASP A 404 -18.17 -18.66 -3.27
C ASP A 404 -19.39 -17.76 -2.98
N GLY A 405 -19.17 -16.47 -2.76
CA GLY A 405 -20.18 -15.50 -2.36
C GLY A 405 -20.90 -14.80 -3.51
N ALA A 406 -21.88 -13.96 -3.15
CA ALA A 406 -22.47 -13.02 -4.09
C ALA A 406 -21.44 -11.97 -4.54
N SER A 407 -21.63 -11.39 -5.74
CA SER A 407 -20.80 -10.29 -6.24
C SER A 407 -20.65 -9.19 -5.19
N PRO A 408 -19.44 -8.68 -4.97
CA PRO A 408 -19.22 -7.56 -4.05
C PRO A 408 -19.81 -6.24 -4.58
N LEU A 409 -20.26 -6.18 -5.84
CA LEU A 409 -20.74 -4.96 -6.46
C LEU A 409 -22.20 -4.66 -6.13
N VAL A 410 -22.49 -3.40 -5.86
CA VAL A 410 -23.85 -2.87 -5.68
C VAL A 410 -24.18 -1.99 -6.88
N GLY A 411 -25.11 -2.42 -7.72
CA GLY A 411 -25.48 -1.70 -8.94
C GLY A 411 -24.30 -1.44 -9.89
N GLY A 412 -23.30 -2.34 -9.92
CA GLY A 412 -22.08 -2.21 -10.73
C GLY A 412 -21.00 -1.31 -10.12
N TRP A 413 -21.15 -0.87 -8.87
CA TRP A 413 -20.19 -0.09 -8.10
C TRP A 413 -19.62 -0.93 -6.97
N PHE A 414 -18.33 -0.75 -6.68
CA PHE A 414 -17.68 -1.42 -5.56
C PHE A 414 -17.80 -0.56 -4.29
N PRO A 415 -18.43 -1.08 -3.21
CA PRO A 415 -18.50 -0.40 -1.91
C PRO A 415 -17.17 -0.53 -1.18
N THR A 416 -16.51 0.60 -0.93
CA THR A 416 -15.16 0.61 -0.35
C THR A 416 -15.13 0.29 1.15
N GLY A 417 -16.27 0.48 1.83
CA GLY A 417 -16.37 0.43 3.28
C GLY A 417 -15.75 1.64 3.96
N ASP A 418 -15.48 2.71 3.22
CA ASP A 418 -15.13 4.03 3.74
C ASP A 418 -16.35 4.96 3.66
N VAL A 419 -16.49 5.86 4.63
CA VAL A 419 -17.42 6.98 4.63
C VAL A 419 -16.65 8.23 4.27
N ALA A 420 -17.17 9.00 3.32
CA ALA A 420 -16.48 10.17 2.80
C ALA A 420 -17.42 11.34 2.50
N THR A 421 -16.85 12.53 2.41
CA THR A 421 -17.43 13.69 1.73
C THR A 421 -16.72 13.90 0.41
N ILE A 422 -17.40 14.51 -0.56
CA ILE A 422 -16.78 15.00 -1.81
C ILE A 422 -17.17 16.46 -1.98
N ASP A 423 -16.20 17.33 -2.22
CA ASP A 423 -16.47 18.75 -2.42
C ASP A 423 -16.79 19.09 -3.90
N PRO A 424 -17.29 20.31 -4.20
CA PRO A 424 -17.61 20.72 -5.57
C PRO A 424 -16.41 20.69 -6.54
N ASP A 425 -15.18 20.62 -6.02
CA ASP A 425 -13.95 20.49 -6.80
C ASP A 425 -13.56 19.04 -7.07
N GLY A 426 -14.31 18.09 -6.51
CA GLY A 426 -14.08 16.67 -6.62
C GLY A 426 -13.07 16.10 -5.62
N TYR A 427 -12.64 16.90 -4.62
CA TYR A 427 -11.75 16.38 -3.56
C TYR A 427 -12.55 15.59 -2.54
N MET A 428 -12.20 14.34 -2.43
CA MET A 428 -12.74 13.39 -1.46
C MET A 428 -11.99 13.53 -0.14
N GLN A 429 -12.72 13.50 0.96
CA GLN A 429 -12.20 13.40 2.31
C GLN A 429 -12.86 12.24 3.02
N ILE A 430 -12.05 11.26 3.44
CA ILE A 430 -12.52 10.17 4.28
C ILE A 430 -12.82 10.73 5.67
N THR A 431 -14.03 10.52 6.12
CA THR A 431 -14.46 10.87 7.48
C THR A 431 -14.22 9.71 8.43
N ASP A 432 -14.47 8.47 7.98
CA ASP A 432 -14.16 7.25 8.75
C ASP A 432 -14.32 5.98 7.89
N ARG A 433 -14.12 4.81 8.52
CA ARG A 433 -14.61 3.53 8.03
C ARG A 433 -16.07 3.34 8.44
N SER A 434 -16.92 2.80 7.55
CA SER A 434 -18.35 2.56 7.84
C SER A 434 -18.57 1.76 9.14
N LYS A 435 -17.63 0.88 9.49
CA LYS A 435 -17.63 0.09 10.74
C LYS A 435 -16.96 0.77 11.94
N ASP A 436 -16.25 1.87 11.74
CA ASP A 436 -15.47 2.56 12.78
C ASP A 436 -16.10 3.92 13.16
N VAL A 437 -17.00 4.44 12.32
CA VAL A 437 -17.84 5.60 12.63
C VAL A 437 -18.59 5.36 13.92
N ILE A 438 -18.52 6.33 14.83
CA ILE A 438 -19.17 6.25 16.13
C ILE A 438 -20.55 6.90 16.02
N LYS A 439 -21.59 6.10 16.20
CA LYS A 439 -23.00 6.54 16.09
C LYS A 439 -23.49 7.05 17.44
N SER A 440 -23.57 8.36 17.59
CA SER A 440 -23.92 8.99 18.88
C SER A 440 -25.16 9.85 18.75
N GLY A 441 -26.28 9.38 19.33
CA GLY A 441 -27.53 10.13 19.37
C GLY A 441 -28.14 10.48 18.01
N GLY A 442 -27.94 9.62 17.00
CA GLY A 442 -28.39 9.85 15.63
C GLY A 442 -27.41 10.65 14.77
N GLU A 443 -26.31 11.13 15.35
CA GLU A 443 -25.24 11.84 14.68
C GLU A 443 -23.99 10.95 14.58
N TRP A 444 -23.09 11.27 13.66
CA TRP A 444 -21.87 10.49 13.45
C TRP A 444 -20.64 11.26 13.92
N ILE A 445 -19.77 10.57 14.68
CA ILE A 445 -18.48 11.12 15.12
C ILE A 445 -17.37 10.42 14.33
N SER A 446 -16.54 11.21 13.65
CA SER A 446 -15.35 10.73 12.98
C SER A 446 -14.30 10.32 14.02
N SER A 447 -13.99 9.03 14.06
CA SER A 447 -12.92 8.53 14.91
C SER A 447 -11.54 9.07 14.47
N ILE A 448 -11.36 9.33 13.17
CA ILE A 448 -10.13 9.88 12.59
C ILE A 448 -9.89 11.32 13.06
N ASP A 449 -10.91 12.17 13.08
CA ASP A 449 -10.78 13.55 13.55
C ASP A 449 -10.40 13.61 15.02
N VAL A 450 -11.02 12.75 15.82
CA VAL A 450 -10.70 12.60 17.24
C VAL A 450 -9.23 12.16 17.41
N GLU A 451 -8.78 11.16 16.68
CA GLU A 451 -7.39 10.66 16.71
C GLU A 451 -6.37 11.74 16.30
N ASN A 452 -6.66 12.48 15.23
CA ASN A 452 -5.78 13.54 14.73
C ASN A 452 -5.55 14.65 15.76
N ILE A 453 -6.60 15.03 16.49
CA ILE A 453 -6.50 16.03 17.57
C ILE A 453 -5.63 15.49 18.70
N ALA A 454 -5.81 14.24 19.11
CA ALA A 454 -4.99 13.62 20.16
C ALA A 454 -3.51 13.57 19.78
N VAL A 455 -3.21 13.11 18.57
CA VAL A 455 -1.81 12.98 18.07
C VAL A 455 -1.13 14.34 17.92
N ALA A 456 -1.87 15.43 17.75
CA ALA A 456 -1.34 16.79 17.76
C ALA A 456 -0.84 17.23 19.15
N HIS A 457 -1.20 16.53 20.23
CA HIS A 457 -0.72 16.86 21.58
C HIS A 457 0.76 16.44 21.75
N PRO A 458 1.63 17.31 22.33
CA PRO A 458 3.06 17.02 22.45
C PRO A 458 3.42 15.71 23.16
N SER A 459 2.60 15.29 24.15
CA SER A 459 2.82 14.09 24.97
C SER A 459 2.28 12.79 24.34
N VAL A 460 1.57 12.85 23.21
CA VAL A 460 0.93 11.67 22.59
C VAL A 460 1.84 11.11 21.48
N ALA A 461 2.14 9.82 21.57
CA ALA A 461 2.87 9.10 20.52
C ALA A 461 1.90 8.51 19.49
N MET A 462 0.80 7.90 19.96
CA MET A 462 -0.21 7.26 19.11
C MET A 462 -1.57 7.34 19.81
N ALA A 463 -2.64 7.48 19.03
CA ALA A 463 -4.01 7.46 19.53
C ALA A 463 -4.93 6.71 18.58
N ALA A 464 -5.89 6.00 19.14
CA ALA A 464 -7.00 5.37 18.42
C ALA A 464 -8.32 5.72 19.14
N CYS A 465 -9.37 5.99 18.37
CA CYS A 465 -10.70 6.25 18.90
C CYS A 465 -11.66 5.14 18.49
N VAL A 466 -12.42 4.64 19.45
CA VAL A 466 -13.46 3.62 19.24
C VAL A 466 -14.75 3.99 19.95
N GLY A 467 -15.88 3.59 19.35
CA GLY A 467 -17.18 3.68 20.01
C GLY A 467 -17.34 2.58 21.05
N VAL A 468 -17.84 2.94 22.24
CA VAL A 468 -18.34 2.02 23.24
C VAL A 468 -19.84 2.25 23.44
N LYS A 469 -20.58 1.19 23.80
CA LYS A 469 -22.03 1.26 23.99
C LYS A 469 -22.39 2.24 25.09
N HIS A 470 -23.45 3.02 24.86
CA HIS A 470 -23.99 3.97 25.83
C HIS A 470 -25.53 3.89 25.86
N PRO A 471 -26.15 3.76 27.03
CA PRO A 471 -27.59 3.49 27.14
C PRO A 471 -28.49 4.57 26.50
N LYS A 472 -28.02 5.82 26.46
CA LYS A 472 -28.80 6.96 25.92
C LYS A 472 -28.41 7.36 24.52
N TRP A 473 -27.13 7.19 24.15
CA TRP A 473 -26.57 7.77 22.94
C TRP A 473 -26.19 6.73 21.87
N ASP A 474 -26.50 5.45 22.09
CA ASP A 474 -26.07 4.31 21.29
C ASP A 474 -24.57 4.03 21.47
N GLU A 475 -23.71 4.93 21.03
CA GLU A 475 -22.26 4.85 21.23
C GLU A 475 -21.69 6.19 21.73
N ARG A 476 -20.57 6.09 22.47
CA ARG A 476 -19.75 7.25 22.83
C ARG A 476 -18.29 6.99 22.54
N PRO A 477 -17.52 8.03 22.11
CA PRO A 477 -16.12 7.89 21.78
C PRO A 477 -15.25 7.70 23.02
N ILE A 478 -14.38 6.67 22.97
CA ILE A 478 -13.28 6.44 23.91
C ILE A 478 -11.96 6.58 23.15
N LEU A 479 -11.03 7.32 23.73
CA LEU A 479 -9.70 7.51 23.20
C LEU A 479 -8.72 6.54 23.86
N VAL A 480 -8.02 5.71 23.06
CA VAL A 480 -6.94 4.83 23.51
C VAL A 480 -5.61 5.45 23.11
N VAL A 481 -4.72 5.68 24.07
CA VAL A 481 -3.52 6.52 23.88
C VAL A 481 -2.25 5.83 24.33
N VAL A 482 -1.22 5.90 23.49
CA VAL A 482 0.18 5.62 23.85
C VAL A 482 0.90 6.95 24.08
N LYS A 483 1.48 7.13 25.26
CA LYS A 483 2.27 8.32 25.60
C LYS A 483 3.65 8.26 24.94
N LYS A 484 4.25 9.41 24.66
CA LYS A 484 5.68 9.47 24.30
C LYS A 484 6.56 9.06 25.49
N PRO A 485 7.73 8.48 25.25
CA PRO A 485 8.65 8.11 26.33
C PRO A 485 8.96 9.31 27.24
N GLY A 486 8.77 9.10 28.55
CA GLY A 486 9.00 10.14 29.56
C GLY A 486 7.98 11.28 29.61
N ALA A 487 6.93 11.24 28.79
CA ALA A 487 5.88 12.27 28.82
C ALA A 487 4.78 11.92 29.82
N GLU A 488 4.35 12.92 30.58
CA GLU A 488 3.21 12.81 31.49
C GLU A 488 2.04 13.62 30.94
N ILE A 489 0.85 13.04 31.00
CA ILE A 489 -0.43 13.67 30.67
C ILE A 489 -1.54 12.95 31.41
N SER A 490 -2.44 13.72 32.00
CA SER A 490 -3.66 13.19 32.62
C SER A 490 -4.78 13.07 31.58
N ARG A 491 -5.80 12.28 31.94
CA ARG A 491 -7.03 12.13 31.17
C ARG A 491 -7.74 13.48 30.95
N GLU A 492 -7.90 14.24 32.02
CA GLU A 492 -8.59 15.53 32.03
C GLU A 492 -7.84 16.54 31.16
N ALA A 493 -6.51 16.55 31.20
CA ALA A 493 -5.70 17.44 30.40
C ALA A 493 -5.83 17.13 28.90
N LEU A 494 -5.87 15.85 28.54
CA LEU A 494 -6.05 15.45 27.14
C LEU A 494 -7.48 15.72 26.64
N ILE A 495 -8.51 15.43 27.43
CA ILE A 495 -9.90 15.80 27.11
C ILE A 495 -10.03 17.33 26.98
N GLY A 496 -9.41 18.10 27.89
CA GLY A 496 -9.38 19.56 27.82
C GLY A 496 -8.74 20.10 26.53
N PHE A 497 -7.81 19.36 25.94
CA PHE A 497 -7.16 19.74 24.69
C PHE A 497 -8.09 19.77 23.46
N TYR A 498 -9.23 19.07 23.53
CA TYR A 498 -10.26 19.08 22.48
C TYR A 498 -11.14 20.32 22.49
N HIS A 499 -11.22 21.07 23.61
CA HIS A 499 -12.10 22.24 23.69
C HIS A 499 -11.77 23.27 22.63
N GLY A 500 -12.81 23.68 21.89
CA GLY A 500 -12.70 24.66 20.80
C GLY A 500 -12.16 24.09 19.47
N LYS A 501 -11.76 22.81 19.42
CA LYS A 501 -11.28 22.16 18.20
C LYS A 501 -12.35 21.31 17.52
N ILE A 502 -13.26 20.73 18.27
CA ILE A 502 -14.45 19.99 17.80
C ILE A 502 -15.67 20.37 18.64
N ALA A 503 -16.86 19.98 18.17
CA ALA A 503 -18.09 20.20 18.92
C ALA A 503 -18.08 19.41 20.24
N LYS A 504 -18.70 19.98 21.30
CA LYS A 504 -18.67 19.35 22.64
C LYS A 504 -19.16 17.91 22.65
N TRP A 505 -20.17 17.59 21.87
CA TRP A 505 -20.76 16.25 21.81
C TRP A 505 -19.88 15.22 21.10
N GLN A 506 -18.85 15.66 20.37
CA GLN A 506 -17.88 14.81 19.69
C GLN A 506 -16.63 14.52 20.55
N ILE A 507 -16.45 15.25 21.65
CA ILE A 507 -15.30 15.06 22.54
C ILE A 507 -15.38 13.67 23.17
N PRO A 508 -14.25 12.93 23.26
CA PRO A 508 -14.22 11.64 23.95
C PRO A 508 -14.70 11.74 25.39
N ASP A 509 -15.51 10.79 25.80
CA ASP A 509 -16.02 10.73 27.19
C ASP A 509 -14.94 10.21 28.14
N ASP A 510 -13.95 9.46 27.62
CA ASP A 510 -12.85 8.95 28.42
C ASP A 510 -11.56 8.72 27.61
N VAL A 511 -10.43 8.55 28.34
CA VAL A 511 -9.11 8.26 27.80
C VAL A 511 -8.50 7.05 28.53
N VAL A 512 -8.14 6.03 27.77
CA VAL A 512 -7.44 4.83 28.26
C VAL A 512 -5.99 4.87 27.81
N PHE A 513 -5.05 4.91 28.75
CA PHE A 513 -3.62 4.84 28.44
C PHE A 513 -3.16 3.38 28.34
N VAL A 514 -2.41 3.07 27.30
CA VAL A 514 -1.89 1.72 27.02
C VAL A 514 -0.41 1.81 26.62
N ASP A 515 0.33 0.70 26.78
CA ASP A 515 1.72 0.63 26.36
C ASP A 515 1.87 0.53 24.84
N ALA A 516 0.91 -0.11 24.18
CA ALA A 516 0.89 -0.25 22.72
C ALA A 516 -0.54 -0.38 22.16
N ILE A 517 -0.75 0.18 20.98
CA ILE A 517 -1.97 -0.03 20.18
C ILE A 517 -1.71 -1.20 19.21
N PRO A 518 -2.62 -2.21 19.14
CA PRO A 518 -2.47 -3.33 18.21
C PRO A 518 -2.39 -2.84 16.76
N LEU A 519 -1.33 -3.26 16.04
CA LEU A 519 -1.14 -2.97 14.62
C LEU A 519 -1.34 -4.24 13.79
N GLY A 520 -1.88 -4.08 12.59
CA GLY A 520 -1.97 -5.11 11.58
C GLY A 520 -0.66 -5.31 10.83
N GLY A 521 -0.55 -6.35 10.01
CA GLY A 521 0.63 -6.64 9.19
C GLY A 521 1.02 -5.54 8.18
N THR A 522 0.17 -4.56 7.95
CA THR A 522 0.42 -3.37 7.11
C THR A 522 0.74 -2.12 7.93
N GLY A 523 0.88 -2.23 9.26
CA GLY A 523 1.10 -1.08 10.16
C GLY A 523 -0.17 -0.28 10.49
N LYS A 524 -1.35 -0.72 10.07
CA LYS A 524 -2.64 -0.08 10.40
C LYS A 524 -3.12 -0.49 11.79
N MET A 525 -3.73 0.45 12.53
CA MET A 525 -4.34 0.19 13.83
C MET A 525 -5.51 -0.81 13.71
N GLN A 526 -5.54 -1.82 14.59
CA GLN A 526 -6.58 -2.84 14.63
C GLN A 526 -7.69 -2.45 15.61
N LYS A 527 -8.57 -1.51 15.20
CA LYS A 527 -9.69 -1.04 16.04
C LYS A 527 -10.62 -2.16 16.49
N THR A 528 -10.78 -3.23 15.71
CA THR A 528 -11.56 -4.41 16.12
C THR A 528 -11.02 -5.06 17.39
N LYS A 529 -9.68 -5.16 17.52
CA LYS A 529 -9.06 -5.67 18.76
C LYS A 529 -9.25 -4.70 19.92
N LEU A 530 -9.15 -3.39 19.67
CA LEU A 530 -9.41 -2.38 20.71
C LEU A 530 -10.85 -2.43 21.20
N ARG A 531 -11.84 -2.60 20.29
CA ARG A 531 -13.24 -2.79 20.70
C ARG A 531 -13.44 -4.06 21.53
N ALA A 532 -12.76 -5.16 21.18
CA ALA A 532 -12.82 -6.39 21.97
C ALA A 532 -12.19 -6.19 23.37
N MET A 533 -11.09 -5.44 23.49
CA MET A 533 -10.47 -5.09 24.78
C MET A 533 -11.36 -4.20 25.63
N LEU A 534 -12.22 -3.39 25.02
CA LEU A 534 -13.12 -2.45 25.68
C LEU A 534 -14.60 -2.92 25.67
N ALA A 535 -14.85 -4.20 25.37
CA ALA A 535 -16.23 -4.72 25.25
C ALA A 535 -17.06 -4.54 26.53
N ASP A 536 -16.43 -4.67 27.70
CA ASP A 536 -17.04 -4.51 29.02
C ASP A 536 -16.67 -3.18 29.69
N TYR A 537 -16.21 -2.20 28.89
CA TYR A 537 -15.80 -0.91 29.42
C TYR A 537 -17.01 -0.10 29.86
N VAL A 538 -16.99 0.35 31.12
CA VAL A 538 -18.03 1.21 31.69
C VAL A 538 -17.54 2.64 31.71
N LEU A 539 -18.32 3.53 31.10
CA LEU A 539 -18.01 4.96 31.08
C LEU A 539 -18.03 5.57 32.46
N PRO A 540 -17.12 6.48 32.81
CA PRO A 540 -17.17 7.20 34.07
C PRO A 540 -18.43 8.07 34.14
N GLY A 541 -19.31 7.75 35.08
CA GLY A 541 -20.54 8.53 35.32
C GLY A 541 -21.85 7.87 34.87
N ASP A 542 -21.77 6.63 34.34
CA ASP A 542 -22.94 5.75 34.15
C ASP A 542 -23.25 4.90 35.38
#